data_1854dcfd4ce4e2a5ba3d8663740a4eed
#
_entry.id   1854dcfd4ce4e2a5ba3d8663740a4eed
#
_cell.length_a   1.000
_cell.length_b   1.000
_cell.length_c   1.000
_cell.angle_alpha   90.00
_cell.angle_beta   90.00
_cell.angle_gamma   90.00
#
_symmetry.space_group_name_H-M   'P 1'
#
loop_
_entity.id
_entity.type
_entity.pdbx_description
1 polymer ?
#
loop_
_entity_poly.entity_id
_entity_poly.type
_entity_poly.pdbx_seq_one_letter_code
_entity_poly.pdbx_strand_id
1 'polypeptide(L)'
;MIIDVHVHPVLFGPICTDSDRVNFRKKAFGLYKSSPVPMEQVMAVMDHAGVDRAVILAEDYSASMGQPIVSNEEVKRIVELFPERFIGFASVDPREECAAEKLKDAFEKLNLMGLKLNLSHL
;
A
#
# COMPACT_ATOMS: atom_id res chain seq x y z
N MET A 1 0.99 10.09 21.13
CA MET A 1 1.09 9.19 19.96
C MET A 1 0.82 9.99 18.69
N ILE A 2 1.70 9.86 17.71
CA ILE A 2 1.54 10.48 16.39
C ILE A 2 1.33 9.36 15.36
N ILE A 3 0.26 9.46 14.58
CA ILE A 3 -0.07 8.52 13.50
C ILE A 3 -0.11 9.29 12.18
N ASP A 4 0.77 8.92 11.24
CA ASP A 4 0.68 9.41 9.86
C ASP A 4 -0.40 8.59 9.14
N VAL A 5 -1.45 9.26 8.67
CA VAL A 5 -2.63 8.59 8.09
C VAL A 5 -2.58 8.47 6.56
N HIS A 6 -1.47 8.85 5.91
CA HIS A 6 -1.39 8.85 4.46
C HIS A 6 0.00 8.45 3.93
N VAL A 7 0.30 7.17 3.96
CA VAL A 7 1.59 6.65 3.49
C VAL A 7 1.40 5.67 2.33
N HIS A 8 2.07 5.92 1.23
CA HIS A 8 2.12 5.03 0.06
C HIS A 8 3.35 4.13 0.15
N PRO A 9 3.21 2.82 0.40
CA PRO A 9 4.35 1.92 0.59
C PRO A 9 4.96 1.43 -0.72
N VAL A 10 4.94 2.24 -1.76
CA VAL A 10 5.22 1.88 -3.17
C VAL A 10 6.56 1.17 -3.36
N LEU A 11 7.57 1.60 -2.62
CA LEU A 11 8.93 1.06 -2.70
C LEU A 11 9.40 0.44 -1.37
N PHE A 12 8.51 0.07 -0.47
CA PHE A 12 8.90 -0.65 0.74
C PHE A 12 9.44 -2.04 0.39
N GLY A 13 10.62 -2.37 0.93
CA GLY A 13 11.39 -3.57 0.56
C GLY A 13 10.59 -4.88 0.49
N PRO A 14 9.75 -5.22 1.49
CA PRO A 14 9.03 -6.49 1.51
C PRO A 14 8.09 -6.74 0.32
N ILE A 15 7.65 -5.69 -0.37
CA ILE A 15 6.80 -5.79 -1.57
C ILE A 15 7.54 -5.49 -2.87
N CYS A 16 8.87 -5.40 -2.83
CA CYS A 16 9.73 -5.11 -3.97
C CYS A 16 10.58 -6.31 -4.38
N THR A 17 10.01 -7.51 -4.36
CA THR A 17 10.70 -8.77 -4.71
C THR A 17 10.58 -9.14 -6.19
N ASP A 18 9.63 -8.55 -6.91
CA ASP A 18 9.39 -8.76 -8.33
C ASP A 18 9.75 -7.49 -9.10
N SER A 19 10.72 -7.58 -10.00
CA SER A 19 11.22 -6.43 -10.78
C SER A 19 10.15 -5.81 -11.68
N ASP A 20 9.25 -6.62 -12.25
CA ASP A 20 8.19 -6.12 -13.12
C ASP A 20 7.16 -5.30 -12.30
N ARG A 21 6.82 -5.77 -11.10
CA ARG A 21 5.97 -5.04 -10.17
C ARG A 21 6.61 -3.73 -9.74
N VAL A 22 7.89 -3.75 -9.40
CA VAL A 22 8.64 -2.54 -9.02
C VAL A 22 8.66 -1.53 -10.17
N ASN A 23 8.98 -1.96 -11.38
CA ASN A 23 9.01 -1.09 -12.56
C ASN A 23 7.64 -0.50 -12.88
N PHE A 24 6.59 -1.30 -12.77
CA PHE A 24 5.21 -0.84 -12.93
C PHE A 24 4.87 0.26 -11.92
N ARG A 25 5.17 0.07 -10.64
CA ARG A 25 4.93 1.07 -9.59
C ARG A 25 5.75 2.34 -9.78
N LYS A 26 7.01 2.20 -10.14
CA LYS A 26 7.88 3.36 -10.42
C LYS A 26 7.34 4.20 -11.57
N LYS A 27 6.85 3.56 -12.62
CA LYS A 27 6.20 4.24 -13.75
C LYS A 27 4.92 4.94 -13.32
N ALA A 28 4.06 4.27 -12.55
CA ALA A 28 2.78 4.80 -12.10
C ALA A 28 2.93 6.07 -11.24
N PHE A 29 3.96 6.13 -10.40
CA PHE A 29 4.23 7.25 -9.49
C PHE A 29 5.32 8.21 -9.98
N GLY A 30 5.90 7.99 -11.17
CA GLY A 30 6.98 8.83 -11.67
C GLY A 30 8.29 8.73 -10.88
N LEU A 31 8.54 7.58 -10.26
CA LEU A 31 9.68 7.36 -9.35
C LEU A 31 10.88 6.69 -10.05
N TYR A 32 11.18 7.11 -11.28
CA TYR A 32 12.18 6.45 -12.11
C TYR A 32 13.60 6.42 -11.51
N LYS A 33 13.94 7.39 -10.67
CA LYS A 33 15.26 7.50 -10.03
C LYS A 33 15.29 6.93 -8.61
N SER A 34 14.15 6.45 -8.09
CA SER A 34 14.04 5.91 -6.75
C SER A 34 14.30 4.40 -6.74
N SER A 35 14.76 3.89 -5.62
CA SER A 35 15.02 2.45 -5.40
C SER A 35 14.18 1.93 -4.24
N PRO A 36 13.96 0.60 -4.15
CA PRO A 36 13.35 0.00 -2.98
C PRO A 36 14.04 0.42 -1.68
N VAL A 37 13.25 0.66 -0.64
CA VAL A 37 13.71 1.15 0.66
C VAL A 37 13.64 0.03 1.69
N PRO A 38 14.75 -0.33 2.34
CA PRO A 38 14.73 -1.29 3.44
C PRO A 38 13.85 -0.80 4.59
N MET A 39 13.16 -1.72 5.27
CA MET A 39 12.26 -1.35 6.36
C MET A 39 12.99 -0.70 7.54
N GLU A 40 14.25 -1.05 7.79
CA GLU A 40 15.08 -0.39 8.78
C GLU A 40 15.20 1.12 8.52
N GLN A 41 15.33 1.50 7.26
CA GLN A 41 15.39 2.91 6.87
C GLN A 41 14.02 3.60 7.03
N VAL A 42 12.94 2.93 6.66
CA VAL A 42 11.57 3.45 6.87
C VAL A 42 11.33 3.71 8.36
N MET A 43 11.67 2.73 9.21
CA MET A 43 11.53 2.86 10.67
C MET A 43 12.38 3.99 11.24
N ALA A 44 13.62 4.12 10.77
CA ALA A 44 14.52 5.18 11.22
C ALA A 44 13.97 6.58 10.87
N VAL A 45 13.38 6.75 9.69
CA VAL A 45 12.74 8.01 9.29
C VAL A 45 11.52 8.30 10.15
N MET A 46 10.68 7.31 10.42
CA MET A 46 9.53 7.46 11.32
C MET A 46 9.98 7.86 12.74
N ASP A 47 10.99 7.17 13.27
CA ASP A 47 11.52 7.46 14.62
C ASP A 47 12.10 8.86 14.70
N HIS A 48 12.86 9.29 13.71
CA HIS A 48 13.42 10.64 13.63
C HIS A 48 12.33 11.72 13.58
N ALA A 49 11.24 11.44 12.86
CA ALA A 49 10.09 12.35 12.73
C ALA A 49 9.13 12.28 13.95
N GLY A 50 9.34 11.36 14.89
CA GLY A 50 8.45 11.16 16.03
C GLY A 50 7.11 10.51 15.66
N VAL A 51 7.05 9.80 14.53
CA VAL A 51 5.85 9.09 14.07
C VAL A 51 5.84 7.69 14.67
N ASP A 52 4.84 7.41 15.50
CA ASP A 52 4.72 6.11 16.16
C ASP A 52 4.17 5.03 15.23
N ARG A 53 3.15 5.38 14.47
CA ARG A 53 2.48 4.46 13.53
C ARG A 53 2.17 5.15 12.21
N ALA A 54 2.02 4.36 11.16
CA ALA A 54 1.59 4.86 9.86
C ALA A 54 0.47 4.02 9.27
N VAL A 55 -0.51 4.69 8.66
CA VAL A 55 -1.53 4.04 7.84
C VAL A 55 -0.95 3.91 6.43
N ILE A 56 -0.69 2.69 6.01
CA ILE A 56 -0.22 2.38 4.66
C ILE A 56 -1.40 2.02 3.76
N LEU A 57 -1.37 2.55 2.55
CA LEU A 57 -2.50 2.55 1.64
C LEU A 57 -2.26 1.64 0.46
N ALA A 58 -3.20 0.73 0.19
CA ALA A 58 -3.32 0.08 -1.10
C ALA A 58 -3.83 1.08 -2.15
N GLU A 59 -3.57 0.81 -3.42
CA GLU A 59 -4.11 1.60 -4.54
C GLU A 59 -4.46 0.69 -5.70
N ASP A 60 -5.74 0.67 -6.06
CA ASP A 60 -6.27 -0.19 -7.11
C ASP A 60 -6.97 0.63 -8.20
N TYR A 61 -6.37 0.60 -9.40
CA TYR A 61 -6.93 1.15 -10.64
C TYR A 61 -6.94 0.07 -11.73
N SER A 62 -7.26 -1.16 -11.34
CA SER A 62 -7.14 -2.33 -12.22
C SER A 62 -7.98 -2.22 -13.50
N ALA A 63 -9.13 -1.54 -13.44
CA ALA A 63 -9.97 -1.34 -14.62
C ALA A 63 -9.28 -0.55 -15.73
N SER A 64 -8.36 0.37 -15.39
CA SER A 64 -7.60 1.16 -16.37
C SER A 64 -6.16 0.70 -16.54
N MET A 65 -5.55 0.13 -15.51
CA MET A 65 -4.13 -0.23 -15.50
C MET A 65 -3.86 -1.74 -15.61
N GLY A 66 -4.92 -2.57 -15.52
CA GLY A 66 -4.82 -4.02 -15.60
C GLY A 66 -4.38 -4.71 -14.31
N GLN A 67 -3.90 -3.96 -13.33
CA GLN A 67 -3.46 -4.47 -12.04
C GLN A 67 -3.42 -3.34 -11.00
N PRO A 68 -3.49 -3.64 -9.70
CA PRO A 68 -3.32 -2.61 -8.67
C PRO A 68 -1.88 -2.08 -8.64
N ILE A 69 -1.71 -0.82 -8.28
CA ILE A 69 -0.37 -0.24 -8.06
C ILE A 69 0.24 -0.84 -6.79
N VAL A 70 -0.53 -0.84 -5.71
CA VAL A 70 -0.22 -1.57 -4.47
C VAL A 70 -1.45 -2.39 -4.10
N SER A 71 -1.31 -3.71 -4.06
CA SER A 71 -2.42 -4.60 -3.76
C SER A 71 -2.73 -4.67 -2.26
N ASN A 72 -3.93 -5.13 -1.93
CA ASN A 72 -4.32 -5.38 -0.55
C ASN A 72 -3.42 -6.43 0.12
N GLU A 73 -3.01 -7.46 -0.62
CA GLU A 73 -2.11 -8.51 -0.14
C GLU A 73 -0.71 -7.98 0.14
N GLU A 74 -0.22 -7.05 -0.67
CA GLU A 74 1.07 -6.38 -0.45
C GLU A 74 1.04 -5.54 0.83
N VAL A 75 -0.04 -4.78 1.06
CA VAL A 75 -0.24 -4.03 2.31
C VAL A 75 -0.29 -4.97 3.51
N LYS A 76 -1.06 -6.06 3.42
CA LYS A 76 -1.12 -7.06 4.49
C LYS A 76 0.27 -7.59 4.83
N ARG A 77 1.10 -7.91 3.85
CA ARG A 77 2.46 -8.42 4.08
C ARG A 77 3.29 -7.48 4.95
N ILE A 78 3.25 -6.18 4.70
CA ILE A 78 3.98 -5.19 5.50
C ILE A 78 3.43 -5.13 6.93
N VAL A 79 2.11 -5.09 7.08
CA VAL A 79 1.46 -5.03 8.40
C VAL A 79 1.78 -6.27 9.24
N GLU A 80 1.79 -7.46 8.64
CA GLU A 80 2.13 -8.70 9.34
C GLU A 80 3.58 -8.73 9.84
N LEU A 81 4.50 -8.12 9.10
CA LEU A 81 5.90 -8.03 9.51
C LEU A 81 6.13 -7.03 10.64
N PHE A 82 5.35 -5.94 10.66
CA PHE A 82 5.52 -4.84 11.61
C PHE A 82 4.16 -4.35 12.16
N PRO A 83 3.40 -5.22 12.86
CA PRO A 83 2.01 -4.92 13.24
C PRO A 83 1.87 -3.78 14.25
N GLU A 84 2.93 -3.47 15.00
CA GLU A 84 2.92 -2.36 15.97
C GLU A 84 3.17 -1.00 15.31
N ARG A 85 3.70 -0.99 14.10
CA ARG A 85 4.09 0.23 13.40
C ARG A 85 3.15 0.60 12.25
N PHE A 86 2.48 -0.37 11.63
CA PHE A 86 1.65 -0.13 10.46
C PHE A 86 0.21 -0.59 10.63
N ILE A 87 -0.68 0.22 10.10
CA ILE A 87 -2.11 -0.07 9.95
C ILE A 87 -2.38 -0.12 8.45
N GLY A 88 -3.05 -1.15 7.95
CA GLY A 88 -3.32 -1.32 6.54
C GLY A 88 -4.72 -0.86 6.15
N PHE A 89 -4.81 -0.04 5.11
CA PHE A 89 -6.07 0.30 4.45
C PHE A 89 -6.13 -0.36 3.08
N ALA A 90 -7.29 -0.93 2.78
CA ALA A 90 -7.59 -1.56 1.50
C ALA A 90 -7.87 -0.52 0.40
N SER A 91 -7.75 -0.95 -0.84
CA SER A 91 -8.30 -0.24 -1.99
C SER A 91 -8.95 -1.25 -2.94
N VAL A 92 -9.94 -0.80 -3.66
CA VAL A 92 -10.58 -1.51 -4.77
C VAL A 92 -10.86 -0.53 -5.89
N ASP A 93 -10.87 -1.01 -7.13
CA ASP A 93 -11.37 -0.20 -8.25
C ASP A 93 -12.90 -0.40 -8.31
N PRO A 94 -13.70 0.63 -8.01
CA PRO A 94 -15.15 0.48 -7.95
C PRO A 94 -15.79 0.20 -9.33
N ARG A 95 -15.04 0.30 -10.42
CA ARG A 95 -15.49 -0.04 -11.77
C ARG A 95 -15.41 -1.53 -12.07
N GLU A 96 -14.72 -2.32 -11.25
CA GLU A 96 -14.68 -3.77 -11.38
C GLU A 96 -15.94 -4.42 -10.77
N GLU A 97 -16.50 -5.43 -11.44
CA GLU A 97 -17.68 -6.16 -10.95
C GLU A 97 -17.42 -6.83 -9.58
N CYS A 98 -16.19 -7.26 -9.34
CA CYS A 98 -15.80 -7.92 -8.10
C CYS A 98 -15.36 -6.97 -6.97
N ALA A 99 -15.51 -5.65 -7.14
CA ALA A 99 -15.01 -4.66 -6.17
C ALA A 99 -15.55 -4.89 -4.74
N ALA A 100 -16.86 -5.15 -4.61
CA ALA A 100 -17.48 -5.38 -3.32
C ALA A 100 -16.96 -6.66 -2.64
N GLU A 101 -16.76 -7.73 -3.40
CA GLU A 101 -16.21 -8.98 -2.89
C GLU A 101 -14.74 -8.83 -2.48
N LYS A 102 -13.93 -8.17 -3.31
CA LYS A 102 -12.54 -7.83 -2.96
C LYS A 102 -12.46 -7.03 -1.66
N LEU A 103 -13.34 -6.05 -1.47
CA LEU A 103 -13.38 -5.23 -0.25
C LEU A 103 -13.77 -6.07 0.97
N LYS A 104 -14.77 -6.93 0.83
CA LYS A 104 -15.17 -7.86 1.89
C LYS A 104 -13.99 -8.77 2.29
N ASP A 105 -13.29 -9.35 1.32
CA ASP A 105 -12.13 -10.20 1.57
C ASP A 105 -11.00 -9.42 2.25
N ALA A 106 -10.78 -8.16 1.87
CA ALA A 106 -9.77 -7.31 2.49
C ALA A 106 -10.02 -7.13 4.00
N PHE A 107 -11.27 -6.96 4.41
CA PHE A 107 -11.62 -6.83 5.83
C PHE A 107 -11.65 -8.18 6.55
N GLU A 108 -12.24 -9.22 5.97
CA GLU A 108 -12.48 -10.50 6.65
C GLU A 108 -11.25 -11.42 6.62
N LYS A 109 -10.50 -11.44 5.51
CA LYS A 109 -9.37 -12.37 5.31
C LYS A 109 -8.02 -11.70 5.50
N LEU A 110 -7.90 -10.41 5.13
CA LEU A 110 -6.64 -9.69 5.19
C LEU A 110 -6.52 -8.79 6.43
N ASN A 111 -7.59 -8.65 7.22
CA ASN A 111 -7.65 -7.81 8.41
C ASN A 111 -7.25 -6.35 8.17
N LEU A 112 -7.53 -5.82 6.99
CA LEU A 112 -7.32 -4.41 6.70
C LEU A 112 -8.42 -3.59 7.38
N MET A 113 -8.09 -2.39 7.84
CA MET A 113 -8.92 -1.66 8.81
C MET A 113 -9.67 -0.47 8.22
N GLY A 114 -9.46 -0.16 6.95
CA GLY A 114 -10.11 0.96 6.29
C GLY A 114 -10.08 0.83 4.79
N LEU A 115 -10.70 1.78 4.10
CA LEU A 115 -10.78 1.86 2.65
C LEU A 115 -10.19 3.18 2.18
N LYS A 116 -9.30 3.12 1.19
CA LYS A 116 -8.78 4.26 0.45
C LYS A 116 -9.28 4.18 -0.99
N LEU A 117 -9.92 5.25 -1.44
CA LEU A 117 -10.27 5.46 -2.85
C LEU A 117 -9.66 6.77 -3.35
N ASN A 118 -9.13 6.75 -4.55
CA ASN A 118 -8.70 7.95 -5.25
C ASN A 118 -9.59 8.15 -6.48
N LEU A 119 -10.52 9.08 -6.38
CA LEU A 119 -11.55 9.30 -7.38
C LEU A 119 -11.04 10.04 -8.63
N SER A 120 -9.83 10.57 -8.60
CA SER A 120 -9.26 11.32 -9.73
C SER A 120 -8.97 10.45 -10.96
N HIS A 121 -8.96 9.14 -10.82
CA HIS A 121 -8.71 8.17 -11.89
C HIS A 121 -9.96 7.40 -12.32
N LEU A 122 -11.11 7.79 -11.83
CA LEU A 122 -12.39 7.15 -12.15
C LEU A 122 -13.11 7.84 -13.30
#